data_6dd56b44e0019d712f1d69fc457f35a9
#
_entry.id   6dd56b44e0019d712f1d69fc457f35a9
#
_cell.length_a   1.000
_cell.length_b   1.000
_cell.length_c   1.000
_cell.angle_alpha   90.00
_cell.angle_beta   90.00
_cell.angle_gamma   90.00
#
_symmetry.space_group_name_H-M   'P 1'
#
loop_
_entity.id
_entity.type
_entity.pdbx_description
1 polymer ?
#
loop_
_entity_poly.entity_id
_entity_poly.type
_entity_poly.pdbx_seq_one_letter_code
_entity_poly.pdbx_strand_id
1 'polypeptide(L)'
;MKKWLIIVILVIGLLAAANSQYQSILTSYASYFTVNNATSGADAIVVLSGGKATRIPHALKLFAQGYATQILLTDEKKRNLRFAHLFSSNEEIAQAMIEELKMHVQITTVPSLKKGATSTFDEAYDLLKLSEMEGFDHLILVTDAFHTRRAFHAFQTVFEGSDIRLEISAAQNEIFNER
;
A
#
# COMPACT_ATOMS: atom_id res chain seq x y z
N MET A 1 2.70 -38.51 40.23
CA MET A 1 3.13 -38.98 38.91
C MET A 1 1.99 -38.86 37.84
N LYS A 2 0.80 -39.40 38.06
CA LYS A 2 -0.31 -39.37 37.06
C LYS A 2 -0.71 -37.94 36.62
N LYS A 3 -0.74 -36.94 37.51
CA LYS A 3 -1.12 -35.56 37.15
C LYS A 3 -0.11 -34.89 36.20
N TRP A 4 1.18 -35.12 36.40
CA TRP A 4 2.22 -34.60 35.50
C TRP A 4 2.18 -35.22 34.10
N LEU A 5 1.86 -36.51 34.00
CA LEU A 5 1.70 -37.19 32.72
C LEU A 5 0.54 -36.60 31.90
N ILE A 6 -0.58 -36.31 32.56
CA ILE A 6 -1.74 -35.67 31.92
C ILE A 6 -1.37 -34.27 31.41
N ILE A 7 -0.66 -33.47 32.17
CA ILE A 7 -0.21 -32.13 31.76
C ILE A 7 0.70 -32.22 30.55
N VAL A 8 1.65 -33.14 30.54
CA VAL A 8 2.57 -33.34 29.40
C VAL A 8 1.79 -33.74 28.14
N ILE A 9 0.82 -34.64 28.24
CA ILE A 9 -0.02 -35.05 27.11
C ILE A 9 -0.84 -33.87 26.56
N LEU A 10 -1.41 -33.05 27.44
CA LEU A 10 -2.15 -31.85 27.05
C LEU A 10 -1.25 -30.83 26.32
N VAL A 11 -0.05 -30.60 26.83
CA VAL A 11 0.91 -29.69 26.18
C VAL A 11 1.33 -30.21 24.81
N ILE A 12 1.63 -31.49 24.69
CA ILE A 12 1.98 -32.11 23.38
C ILE A 12 0.80 -32.01 22.41
N GLY A 13 -0.42 -32.29 22.87
CA GLY A 13 -1.63 -32.15 22.06
C GLY A 13 -1.86 -30.71 21.58
N LEU A 14 -1.65 -29.73 22.46
CA LEU A 14 -1.76 -28.30 22.11
C LEU A 14 -0.70 -27.89 21.09
N LEU A 15 0.54 -28.32 21.28
CA LEU A 15 1.64 -28.03 20.34
C LEU A 15 1.39 -28.68 18.97
N ALA A 16 0.88 -29.90 18.93
CA ALA A 16 0.52 -30.59 17.70
C ALA A 16 -0.63 -29.89 16.98
N ALA A 17 -1.67 -29.45 17.72
CA ALA A 17 -2.78 -28.68 17.17
C ALA A 17 -2.31 -27.32 16.64
N ALA A 18 -1.47 -26.61 17.39
CA ALA A 18 -0.88 -25.35 16.94
C ALA A 18 -0.03 -25.53 15.68
N ASN A 19 0.78 -26.58 15.61
CA ASN A 19 1.59 -26.91 14.44
C ASN A 19 0.75 -27.31 13.23
N SER A 20 -0.40 -27.96 13.42
CA SER A 20 -1.29 -28.32 12.30
C SER A 20 -2.06 -27.12 11.74
N GLN A 21 -2.23 -26.06 12.54
CA GLN A 21 -3.03 -24.89 12.16
C GLN A 21 -2.21 -23.59 12.00
N TYR A 22 -0.88 -23.66 12.13
CA TYR A 22 -0.06 -22.46 12.14
C TYR A 22 -0.23 -21.61 10.85
N GLN A 23 -0.38 -22.23 9.69
CA GLN A 23 -0.61 -21.51 8.43
C GLN A 23 -1.93 -20.76 8.46
N SER A 24 -3.02 -21.37 8.89
CA SER A 24 -4.33 -20.72 9.03
C SER A 24 -4.27 -19.54 10.00
N ILE A 25 -3.58 -19.70 11.13
CA ILE A 25 -3.40 -18.65 12.13
C ILE A 25 -2.61 -17.49 11.54
N LEU A 26 -1.49 -17.77 10.87
CA LEU A 26 -0.65 -16.75 10.23
C LEU A 26 -1.39 -16.04 9.09
N THR A 27 -2.12 -16.76 8.26
CA THR A 27 -2.94 -16.17 7.19
C THR A 27 -4.04 -15.27 7.77
N SER A 28 -4.71 -15.71 8.82
CA SER A 28 -5.74 -14.90 9.49
C SER A 28 -5.14 -13.64 10.13
N TYR A 29 -3.95 -13.74 10.71
CA TYR A 29 -3.22 -12.61 11.25
C TYR A 29 -2.81 -11.63 10.13
N ALA A 30 -2.26 -12.14 9.03
CA ALA A 30 -1.88 -11.34 7.87
C ALA A 30 -3.10 -10.63 7.24
N SER A 31 -4.20 -11.34 7.05
CA SER A 31 -5.44 -10.80 6.47
C SER A 31 -6.06 -9.70 7.35
N TYR A 32 -5.85 -9.75 8.67
CA TYR A 32 -6.30 -8.68 9.56
C TYR A 32 -5.68 -7.32 9.20
N PHE A 33 -4.43 -7.28 8.74
CA PHE A 33 -3.75 -6.04 8.38
C PHE A 33 -4.01 -5.61 6.94
N THR A 34 -4.61 -6.48 6.12
CA THR A 34 -4.85 -6.22 4.70
C THR A 34 -6.25 -5.69 4.48
N VAL A 35 -6.34 -4.53 3.85
CA VAL A 35 -7.59 -3.95 3.33
C VAL A 35 -7.43 -3.86 1.81
N ASN A 36 -8.44 -4.34 1.07
CA ASN A 36 -8.44 -4.29 -0.38
C ASN A 36 -9.89 -4.15 -0.86
N ASN A 37 -10.31 -2.93 -1.14
CA ASN A 37 -11.69 -2.59 -1.47
C ASN A 37 -11.83 -1.71 -2.72
N ALA A 38 -10.78 -1.64 -3.53
CA ALA A 38 -10.76 -0.81 -4.74
C ALA A 38 -11.82 -1.25 -5.76
N THR A 39 -12.51 -0.28 -6.33
CA THR A 39 -13.48 -0.43 -7.42
C THR A 39 -13.10 0.46 -8.60
N SER A 40 -13.55 0.12 -9.80
CA SER A 40 -13.29 0.91 -11.00
C SER A 40 -14.05 2.24 -10.99
N GLY A 41 -13.56 3.22 -11.79
CA GLY A 41 -14.20 4.53 -11.97
C GLY A 41 -13.63 5.60 -11.03
N ALA A 42 -12.44 5.41 -10.49
CA ALA A 42 -11.74 6.44 -9.73
C ALA A 42 -11.12 7.50 -10.65
N ASP A 43 -10.93 8.70 -10.12
CA ASP A 43 -10.24 9.80 -10.79
C ASP A 43 -8.75 9.51 -10.92
N ALA A 44 -8.15 8.95 -9.86
CA ALA A 44 -6.74 8.60 -9.86
C ALA A 44 -6.41 7.37 -8.99
N ILE A 45 -5.36 6.67 -9.38
CA ILE A 45 -4.65 5.68 -8.56
C ILE A 45 -3.48 6.39 -7.90
N VAL A 46 -3.39 6.34 -6.58
CA VAL A 46 -2.37 7.03 -5.78
C VAL A 46 -1.39 6.03 -5.20
N VAL A 47 -0.17 6.04 -5.68
CA VAL A 47 0.91 5.15 -5.20
C VAL A 47 1.60 5.80 -4.02
N LEU A 48 1.49 5.20 -2.84
CA LEU A 48 2.17 5.69 -1.65
C LEU A 48 3.68 5.39 -1.71
N SER A 49 4.48 6.26 -1.12
CA SER A 49 5.94 6.13 -1.08
C SER A 49 6.41 4.86 -0.38
N GLY A 50 7.59 4.39 -0.75
CA GLY A 50 8.16 3.10 -0.29
C GLY A 50 8.06 2.03 -1.37
N GLY A 51 7.99 0.76 -1.06
CA GLY A 51 7.83 -0.44 -1.91
C GLY A 51 7.76 -0.27 -3.45
N LYS A 52 8.72 0.41 -4.07
CA LYS A 52 8.71 0.78 -5.51
C LYS A 52 8.51 -0.42 -6.43
N ALA A 53 9.16 -1.55 -6.06
CA ALA A 53 9.13 -2.78 -6.85
C ALA A 53 7.77 -3.51 -6.82
N THR A 54 6.90 -3.19 -5.87
CA THR A 54 5.59 -3.83 -5.70
C THR A 54 4.45 -2.89 -6.05
N ARG A 55 4.49 -1.65 -5.55
CA ARG A 55 3.39 -0.70 -5.64
C ARG A 55 3.20 -0.13 -7.03
N ILE A 56 4.31 0.27 -7.70
CA ILE A 56 4.24 0.84 -9.05
C ILE A 56 3.71 -0.18 -10.07
N PRO A 57 4.23 -1.42 -10.18
CA PRO A 57 3.68 -2.42 -11.07
C PRO A 57 2.21 -2.74 -10.79
N HIS A 58 1.81 -2.77 -9.51
CA HIS A 58 0.43 -2.99 -9.13
C HIS A 58 -0.50 -1.86 -9.60
N ALA A 59 -0.07 -0.60 -9.43
CA ALA A 59 -0.81 0.56 -9.92
C ALA A 59 -0.95 0.57 -11.44
N LEU A 60 0.12 0.25 -12.18
CA LEU A 60 0.09 0.11 -13.64
C LEU A 60 -0.88 -0.99 -14.09
N LYS A 61 -0.94 -2.11 -13.36
CA LYS A 61 -1.91 -3.18 -13.60
C LYS A 61 -3.36 -2.71 -13.40
N LEU A 62 -3.64 -2.00 -12.30
CA LEU A 62 -4.98 -1.43 -12.05
C LEU A 62 -5.36 -0.42 -13.14
N PHE A 63 -4.42 0.43 -13.55
CA PHE A 63 -4.62 1.38 -14.64
C PHE A 63 -4.97 0.67 -15.95
N ALA A 64 -4.21 -0.37 -16.32
CA ALA A 64 -4.48 -1.18 -17.51
C ALA A 64 -5.85 -1.88 -17.48
N GLN A 65 -6.37 -2.15 -16.27
CA GLN A 65 -7.71 -2.71 -16.06
C GLN A 65 -8.83 -1.65 -16.03
N GLY A 66 -8.50 -0.37 -16.21
CA GLY A 66 -9.49 0.73 -16.28
C GLY A 66 -10.02 1.18 -14.92
N TYR A 67 -9.26 0.98 -13.83
CA TYR A 67 -9.68 1.43 -12.50
C TYR A 67 -9.68 2.96 -12.35
N ALA A 68 -8.76 3.65 -13.03
CA ALA A 68 -8.70 5.11 -13.06
C ALA A 68 -8.07 5.62 -14.37
N THR A 69 -8.11 6.95 -14.59
CA THR A 69 -7.61 7.59 -15.81
C THR A 69 -6.17 8.08 -15.70
N GLN A 70 -5.61 8.15 -14.49
CA GLN A 70 -4.25 8.62 -14.23
C GLN A 70 -3.65 7.96 -12.98
N ILE A 71 -2.33 8.11 -12.84
CA ILE A 71 -1.60 7.64 -11.66
C ILE A 71 -0.90 8.82 -10.99
N LEU A 72 -1.07 8.94 -9.68
CA LEU A 72 -0.37 9.89 -8.82
C LEU A 72 0.68 9.17 -7.99
N LEU A 73 1.87 9.77 -7.86
CA LEU A 73 2.93 9.28 -6.97
C LEU A 73 3.09 10.24 -5.80
N THR A 74 3.02 9.77 -4.58
CA THR A 74 3.35 10.61 -3.43
C THR A 74 4.86 10.88 -3.38
N ASP A 75 5.24 12.11 -2.94
CA ASP A 75 6.63 12.54 -2.89
C ASP A 75 7.20 12.32 -1.48
N GLU A 76 8.13 11.36 -1.35
CA GLU A 76 8.83 11.15 -0.08
C GLU A 76 10.03 12.10 0.06
N LYS A 77 10.27 12.56 1.28
CA LYS A 77 11.45 13.36 1.58
C LYS A 77 12.72 12.58 1.27
N LYS A 78 13.50 13.08 0.32
CA LYS A 78 14.79 12.49 -0.03
C LYS A 78 15.68 12.47 1.22
N ARG A 79 16.15 11.27 1.59
CA ARG A 79 17.08 11.12 2.70
C ARG A 79 18.40 11.79 2.33
N ASN A 80 18.93 12.59 3.25
CA ASN A 80 20.21 13.28 3.05
C ASN A 80 21.38 12.29 3.30
N LEU A 81 21.45 11.26 2.47
CA LEU A 81 22.47 10.23 2.52
C LEU A 81 23.56 10.54 1.48
N ARG A 82 24.82 10.27 1.83
CA ARG A 82 26.00 10.50 0.96
C ARG A 82 25.84 9.92 -0.46
N PHE A 83 25.11 8.81 -0.57
CA PHE A 83 24.92 8.10 -1.85
C PHE A 83 23.47 8.15 -2.36
N ALA A 84 22.63 9.08 -1.86
CA ALA A 84 21.23 9.19 -2.29
C ALA A 84 21.07 9.37 -3.82
N HIS A 85 22.04 10.04 -4.45
CA HIS A 85 22.06 10.27 -5.90
C HIS A 85 22.26 8.99 -6.76
N LEU A 86 22.65 7.87 -6.14
CA LEU A 86 22.78 6.58 -6.83
C LEU A 86 21.44 5.81 -6.90
N PHE A 87 20.40 6.27 -6.21
CA PHE A 87 19.10 5.61 -6.19
C PHE A 87 18.09 6.40 -7.00
N SER A 88 17.45 5.73 -7.94
CA SER A 88 16.39 6.32 -8.75
C SER A 88 15.19 6.75 -7.91
N SER A 89 14.56 7.85 -8.29
CA SER A 89 13.31 8.33 -7.70
C SER A 89 12.13 7.39 -8.03
N ASN A 90 10.99 7.57 -7.37
CA ASN A 90 9.77 6.84 -7.71
C ASN A 90 9.32 7.16 -9.13
N GLU A 91 9.46 8.42 -9.54
CA GLU A 91 9.09 8.89 -10.87
C GLU A 91 9.96 8.29 -11.96
N GLU A 92 11.30 8.28 -11.80
CA GLU A 92 12.23 7.66 -12.74
C GLU A 92 11.95 6.16 -12.92
N ILE A 93 11.67 5.45 -11.83
CA ILE A 93 11.34 4.02 -11.87
C ILE A 93 9.99 3.80 -12.57
N ALA A 94 8.98 4.60 -12.24
CA ALA A 94 7.68 4.49 -12.86
C ALA A 94 7.75 4.77 -14.37
N GLN A 95 8.51 5.80 -14.78
CA GLN A 95 8.71 6.11 -16.20
C GLN A 95 9.42 4.98 -16.93
N ALA A 96 10.48 4.41 -16.36
CA ALA A 96 11.17 3.27 -16.96
C ALA A 96 10.27 2.04 -17.13
N MET A 97 9.39 1.76 -16.15
CA MET A 97 8.42 0.66 -16.25
C MET A 97 7.37 0.92 -17.33
N ILE A 98 6.90 2.16 -17.46
CA ILE A 98 5.94 2.55 -18.52
C ILE A 98 6.53 2.36 -19.90
N GLU A 99 7.79 2.77 -20.09
CA GLU A 99 8.50 2.61 -21.35
C GLU A 99 8.70 1.13 -21.70
N GLU A 100 9.14 0.32 -20.74
CA GLU A 100 9.33 -1.13 -20.91
C GLU A 100 8.01 -1.82 -21.27
N LEU A 101 6.92 -1.46 -20.60
CA LEU A 101 5.59 -2.02 -20.83
C LEU A 101 4.87 -1.40 -22.04
N LYS A 102 5.46 -0.38 -22.68
CA LYS A 102 4.88 0.37 -23.80
C LYS A 102 3.47 0.89 -23.49
N MET A 103 3.26 1.34 -22.27
CA MET A 103 1.99 1.89 -21.82
C MET A 103 1.90 3.38 -22.12
N HIS A 104 0.67 3.85 -22.31
CA HIS A 104 0.35 5.29 -22.39
C HIS A 104 -0.44 5.66 -21.13
N VAL A 105 0.25 6.16 -20.12
CA VAL A 105 -0.34 6.57 -18.85
C VAL A 105 0.23 7.91 -18.40
N GLN A 106 -0.63 8.80 -17.94
CA GLN A 106 -0.20 10.03 -17.29
C GLN A 106 0.19 9.73 -15.85
N ILE A 107 1.42 10.09 -15.49
CA ILE A 107 1.90 10.06 -14.11
C ILE A 107 2.17 11.48 -13.67
N THR A 108 1.70 11.82 -12.47
CA THR A 108 1.94 13.12 -11.84
C THR A 108 2.41 12.90 -10.40
N THR A 109 3.44 13.62 -9.98
CA THR A 109 3.88 13.61 -8.58
C THR A 109 3.01 14.55 -7.75
N VAL A 110 2.48 14.07 -6.63
CA VAL A 110 1.72 14.88 -5.66
C VAL A 110 2.67 15.90 -5.02
N PRO A 111 2.43 17.20 -5.18
CA PRO A 111 3.30 18.23 -4.61
C PRO A 111 3.32 18.16 -3.07
N SER A 112 4.50 18.05 -2.47
CA SER A 112 4.58 18.01 -1.02
C SER A 112 4.57 19.40 -0.37
N LEU A 113 3.72 19.58 0.64
CA LEU A 113 3.62 20.80 1.46
C LEU A 113 4.88 21.07 2.30
N LYS A 114 5.68 20.01 2.57
CA LYS A 114 6.87 20.05 3.45
C LYS A 114 8.18 19.72 2.73
N LYS A 115 8.25 19.84 1.41
CA LYS A 115 9.43 19.46 0.60
C LYS A 115 9.76 17.95 0.73
N GLY A 116 8.75 17.12 0.63
CA GLY A 116 8.76 15.68 0.75
C GLY A 116 8.11 15.19 2.05
N ALA A 117 7.24 14.21 1.91
CA ALA A 117 6.53 13.57 3.03
C ALA A 117 7.51 12.78 3.92
N THR A 118 7.32 12.84 5.22
CA THR A 118 8.10 12.09 6.21
C THR A 118 7.29 11.02 6.91
N SER A 119 5.98 11.01 6.68
CA SER A 119 5.02 10.07 7.26
C SER A 119 3.82 9.88 6.33
N THR A 120 3.06 8.82 6.55
CA THR A 120 1.80 8.56 5.85
C THR A 120 0.77 9.69 6.06
N PHE A 121 0.81 10.38 7.19
CA PHE A 121 -0.03 11.55 7.43
C PHE A 121 0.37 12.73 6.56
N ASP A 122 1.69 12.98 6.36
CA ASP A 122 2.14 14.03 5.45
C ASP A 122 1.68 13.73 4.01
N GLU A 123 1.82 12.47 3.55
CA GLU A 123 1.31 12.04 2.24
C GLU A 123 -0.20 12.28 2.10
N ALA A 124 -0.96 12.01 3.16
CA ALA A 124 -2.40 12.22 3.17
C ALA A 124 -2.78 13.70 3.08
N TYR A 125 -2.08 14.59 3.82
CA TYR A 125 -2.31 16.04 3.73
C TYR A 125 -1.92 16.59 2.36
N ASP A 126 -0.79 16.14 1.80
CA ASP A 126 -0.35 16.54 0.46
C ASP A 126 -1.40 16.15 -0.59
N LEU A 127 -1.92 14.90 -0.50
CA LEU A 127 -2.94 14.40 -1.41
C LEU A 127 -4.29 15.13 -1.25
N LEU A 128 -4.75 15.36 -0.02
CA LEU A 128 -5.99 16.10 0.22
C LEU A 128 -5.94 17.47 -0.44
N LYS A 129 -4.82 18.18 -0.26
CA LYS A 129 -4.65 19.51 -0.86
C LYS A 129 -4.68 19.47 -2.38
N LEU A 130 -4.03 18.50 -3.00
CA LEU A 130 -4.09 18.33 -4.45
C LEU A 130 -5.51 17.98 -4.90
N SER A 131 -6.20 17.08 -4.19
CA SER A 131 -7.54 16.63 -4.54
C SER A 131 -8.56 17.78 -4.52
N GLU A 132 -8.47 18.67 -3.54
CA GLU A 132 -9.29 19.88 -3.47
C GLU A 132 -9.04 20.82 -4.65
N MET A 133 -7.80 20.93 -5.13
CA MET A 133 -7.42 21.79 -6.26
C MET A 133 -7.85 21.22 -7.61
N GLU A 134 -7.77 19.92 -7.79
CA GLU A 134 -8.09 19.22 -9.03
C GLU A 134 -9.57 18.80 -9.09
N GLY A 135 -10.29 18.86 -7.98
CA GLY A 135 -11.70 18.44 -7.90
C GLY A 135 -11.88 16.93 -7.98
N PHE A 136 -10.98 16.15 -7.37
CA PHE A 136 -11.13 14.69 -7.33
C PHE A 136 -12.18 14.30 -6.29
N ASP A 137 -13.06 13.36 -6.68
CA ASP A 137 -14.14 12.83 -5.85
C ASP A 137 -13.89 11.38 -5.42
N HIS A 138 -13.05 10.63 -6.15
CA HIS A 138 -12.79 9.22 -5.88
C HIS A 138 -11.32 8.85 -6.15
N LEU A 139 -10.64 8.32 -5.14
CA LEU A 139 -9.23 7.97 -5.18
C LEU A 139 -8.99 6.53 -4.71
N ILE A 140 -8.09 5.82 -5.40
CA ILE A 140 -7.62 4.48 -5.00
C ILE A 140 -6.18 4.58 -4.52
N LEU A 141 -5.95 4.35 -3.24
CA LEU A 141 -4.62 4.27 -2.65
C LEU A 141 -3.97 2.92 -2.97
N VAL A 142 -2.68 2.90 -3.30
CA VAL A 142 -1.91 1.67 -3.53
C VAL A 142 -0.73 1.62 -2.58
N THR A 143 -0.66 0.56 -1.78
CA THR A 143 0.45 0.28 -0.88
C THR A 143 0.58 -1.22 -0.62
N ASP A 144 1.67 -1.66 0.05
CA ASP A 144 1.87 -3.08 0.35
C ASP A 144 0.78 -3.63 1.28
N ALA A 145 0.41 -4.90 1.13
CA ALA A 145 -0.71 -5.55 1.82
C ALA A 145 -0.71 -5.29 3.34
N PHE A 146 0.39 -5.55 4.03
CA PHE A 146 0.52 -5.33 5.48
C PHE A 146 0.49 -3.86 5.91
N HIS A 147 0.64 -2.94 4.97
CA HIS A 147 0.58 -1.50 5.24
C HIS A 147 -0.81 -0.92 5.00
N THR A 148 -1.68 -1.62 4.28
CA THR A 148 -2.96 -1.05 3.82
C THR A 148 -3.84 -0.55 4.96
N ARG A 149 -4.08 -1.35 6.02
CA ARG A 149 -4.93 -0.94 7.13
C ARG A 149 -4.42 0.33 7.82
N ARG A 150 -3.11 0.40 8.07
CA ARG A 150 -2.49 1.57 8.72
C ARG A 150 -2.53 2.81 7.82
N ALA A 151 -2.20 2.64 6.54
CA ALA A 151 -2.25 3.74 5.59
C ALA A 151 -3.69 4.23 5.41
N PHE A 152 -4.63 3.32 5.20
CA PHE A 152 -6.04 3.67 5.00
C PHE A 152 -6.61 4.45 6.18
N HIS A 153 -6.32 4.01 7.41
CA HIS A 153 -6.72 4.75 8.62
C HIS A 153 -6.15 6.17 8.65
N ALA A 154 -4.86 6.35 8.33
CA ALA A 154 -4.25 7.68 8.32
C ALA A 154 -4.90 8.60 7.28
N PHE A 155 -5.15 8.08 6.06
CA PHE A 155 -5.84 8.84 5.02
C PHE A 155 -7.30 9.14 5.39
N GLN A 156 -8.05 8.18 5.90
CA GLN A 156 -9.42 8.42 6.36
C GLN A 156 -9.49 9.50 7.44
N THR A 157 -8.53 9.51 8.38
CA THR A 157 -8.45 10.54 9.42
C THR A 157 -8.22 11.94 8.84
N VAL A 158 -7.34 12.07 7.83
CA VAL A 158 -7.03 13.37 7.21
C VAL A 158 -8.16 13.84 6.30
N PHE A 159 -8.82 12.90 5.62
CA PHE A 159 -9.94 13.19 4.70
C PHE A 159 -11.30 13.26 5.42
N GLU A 160 -11.32 13.13 6.74
CA GLU A 160 -12.56 13.28 7.52
C GLU A 160 -13.19 14.66 7.29
N GLY A 161 -14.45 14.67 6.89
CA GLY A 161 -15.18 15.89 6.54
C GLY A 161 -15.01 16.37 5.09
N SER A 162 -14.21 15.69 4.26
CA SER A 162 -14.23 15.86 2.81
C SER A 162 -15.28 14.93 2.17
N ASP A 163 -15.79 15.32 1.01
CA ASP A 163 -16.70 14.47 0.22
C ASP A 163 -15.96 13.47 -0.68
N ILE A 164 -14.64 13.32 -0.50
CA ILE A 164 -13.77 12.49 -1.35
C ILE A 164 -13.84 11.04 -0.88
N ARG A 165 -14.25 10.16 -1.79
CA ARG A 165 -14.26 8.71 -1.58
C ARG A 165 -12.84 8.16 -1.65
N LEU A 166 -12.41 7.50 -0.58
CA LEU A 166 -11.15 6.79 -0.54
C LEU A 166 -11.36 5.29 -0.59
N GLU A 167 -10.61 4.63 -1.44
CA GLU A 167 -10.48 3.19 -1.51
C GLU A 167 -9.00 2.80 -1.47
N ILE A 168 -8.69 1.54 -1.22
CA ILE A 168 -7.31 1.07 -1.14
C ILE A 168 -7.15 -0.28 -1.82
N SER A 169 -6.05 -0.45 -2.54
CA SER A 169 -5.66 -1.69 -3.16
C SER A 169 -4.32 -2.17 -2.62
N ALA A 170 -4.29 -3.44 -2.23
CA ALA A 170 -3.14 -4.10 -1.65
C ALA A 170 -2.19 -4.62 -2.75
N ALA A 171 -1.02 -4.00 -2.89
CA ALA A 171 0.05 -4.55 -3.71
C ALA A 171 0.61 -5.80 -3.03
N GLN A 172 0.54 -6.93 -3.74
CA GLN A 172 1.08 -8.20 -3.25
C GLN A 172 2.56 -8.29 -3.56
N ASN A 173 3.33 -8.78 -2.60
CA ASN A 173 4.71 -9.15 -2.82
C ASN A 173 4.75 -10.60 -3.33
N GLU A 174 5.17 -10.82 -4.57
CA GLU A 174 5.25 -12.14 -5.17
C GLU A 174 6.21 -13.09 -4.43
N ILE A 175 7.16 -12.55 -3.66
CA ILE A 175 8.13 -13.31 -2.86
C ILE A 175 7.49 -13.87 -1.57
N PHE A 176 6.52 -13.15 -1.00
CA PHE A 176 5.77 -13.55 0.18
C PHE A 176 4.31 -13.71 -0.18
N ASN A 177 3.94 -14.87 -0.71
CA ASN A 177 2.55 -15.19 -0.97
C ASN A 177 1.90 -15.63 0.37
N GLU A 178 0.79 -15.01 0.75
CA GLU A 178 0.02 -15.29 1.97
C GLU A 178 -0.74 -16.65 1.92
N ARG A 179 -0.48 -17.47 0.88
CA ARG A 179 -1.15 -18.76 0.66
C ARG A 179 -0.35 -19.93 1.19
#